data_9273f348cee05e807863aa17ac858f9e
#
_entry.id   9273f348cee05e807863aa17ac858f9e
#
_cell.length_a   1.000
_cell.length_b   1.000
_cell.length_c   1.000
_cell.angle_alpha   90.00
_cell.angle_beta   90.00
_cell.angle_gamma   90.00
#
_symmetry.space_group_name_H-M   'P 1'
#
loop_
_entity.id
_entity.type
_entity.pdbx_description
1 polymer ?
#
loop_
_entity_poly.entity_id
_entity_poly.type
_entity_poly.pdbx_seq_one_letter_code
_entity_poly.pdbx_strand_id
1 'polypeptide(L)'
;MKNTTFKKTQLATSMALLMGSSLALPTYAQEADAELQPEGEVEVIQVSGIRGSMIRSMDLKRSSSGVVDAISAEELGKFPDTNLAEALQRITGVTISRSNGEGSQITVRGFGPEFNLVTLNGRQMPGTGFTRSFNLENLSSEGVNTLELHKTARAENPSGGLGATVNIITMKPLARPGQQASFSAKGIYDTSNVEGDDVTPEIAGVYSNTFADDRFGFGVSFSHQERDFQQQSANIQGWVLQENAELPDLDAANVIDNRTNITDAAFFPKDMNYSINDVQRERSNGQVTFQFRPVDNFTATLDYTATRAITGTNTVGWGIWNNFGSNINAYELDENGTAVYADISGDDASFTASRNTTRVDARSLGVNLDWELNDDWHFTLDYHDSYNEIDNGYDEGLGSSGQIILGSDQLSSKVYDFREGEIPQVY
;
A
#
# COMPACT_ATOMS: atom_id res chain seq x y z
N MET A 1 -20.73 -2.28 32.28
CA MET A 1 -19.64 -2.03 31.35
C MET A 1 -18.36 -2.51 32.02
N LYS A 2 -17.82 -3.65 31.61
CA LYS A 2 -16.57 -4.21 32.15
C LYS A 2 -15.51 -3.98 31.09
N ASN A 3 -14.53 -3.12 31.43
CA ASN A 3 -13.34 -2.91 30.63
C ASN A 3 -12.58 -4.25 30.50
N THR A 4 -12.52 -4.78 29.29
CA THR A 4 -11.61 -5.88 28.95
C THR A 4 -10.25 -5.27 28.60
N THR A 5 -9.41 -5.15 29.62
CA THR A 5 -7.99 -4.81 29.44
C THR A 5 -7.29 -6.02 28.82
N PHE A 6 -6.74 -5.82 27.64
CA PHE A 6 -5.87 -6.79 26.95
C PHE A 6 -4.64 -7.09 27.82
N LYS A 7 -4.29 -8.38 27.96
CA LYS A 7 -3.11 -8.80 28.75
C LYS A 7 -1.82 -8.56 27.95
N LYS A 8 -1.27 -7.35 28.05
CA LYS A 8 0.01 -6.91 27.44
C LYS A 8 1.29 -7.38 28.20
N THR A 9 1.20 -8.30 29.15
CA THR A 9 2.24 -8.48 30.19
C THR A 9 3.30 -9.55 29.93
N GLN A 10 3.24 -10.34 28.88
CA GLN A 10 4.25 -11.40 28.68
C GLN A 10 5.30 -11.11 27.59
N LEU A 11 5.00 -10.30 26.60
CA LEU A 11 5.98 -9.95 25.54
C LEU A 11 6.94 -8.84 25.98
N ALA A 12 6.46 -7.86 26.73
CA ALA A 12 7.29 -6.74 27.21
C ALA A 12 8.38 -7.18 28.20
N THR A 13 8.12 -8.20 29.02
CA THR A 13 9.09 -8.71 30.02
C THR A 13 10.20 -9.56 29.38
N SER A 14 9.91 -10.24 28.28
CA SER A 14 10.92 -11.04 27.56
C SER A 14 11.86 -10.17 26.73
N MET A 15 11.43 -9.01 26.27
CA MET A 15 12.24 -8.09 25.47
C MET A 15 13.21 -7.26 26.31
N ALA A 16 12.86 -6.94 27.57
CA ALA A 16 13.74 -6.22 28.49
C ALA A 16 14.94 -7.06 28.97
N LEU A 17 14.85 -8.40 28.96
CA LEU A 17 15.94 -9.29 29.36
C LEU A 17 16.98 -9.52 28.23
N LEU A 18 16.60 -9.29 26.96
CA LEU A 18 17.50 -9.43 25.80
C LEU A 18 18.35 -8.18 25.53
N MET A 19 17.93 -7.01 26.00
CA MET A 19 18.69 -5.75 25.84
C MET A 19 19.78 -5.54 26.90
N GLY A 20 19.83 -6.35 27.96
CA GLY A 20 20.77 -6.20 29.06
C GLY A 20 22.14 -6.85 28.87
N SER A 21 22.37 -7.62 27.80
CA SER A 21 23.57 -8.44 27.63
C SER A 21 24.53 -8.02 26.51
N SER A 22 24.37 -6.86 25.87
CA SER A 22 25.26 -6.39 24.82
C SER A 22 26.15 -5.23 25.23
N LEU A 23 26.79 -5.32 26.40
CA LEU A 23 27.83 -4.38 26.79
C LEU A 23 29.21 -5.07 26.79
N ALA A 24 30.11 -4.49 25.97
CA ALA A 24 31.56 -4.65 25.94
C ALA A 24 32.11 -5.88 25.20
N LEU A 25 32.28 -5.75 23.89
CA LEU A 25 33.39 -6.39 23.20
C LEU A 25 34.51 -5.34 23.04
N PRO A 26 35.75 -5.64 23.46
CA PRO A 26 36.88 -4.74 23.26
C PRO A 26 37.24 -4.70 21.77
N THR A 27 37.25 -3.51 21.20
CA THR A 27 37.81 -3.25 19.88
C THR A 27 39.33 -3.40 19.95
N TYR A 28 39.88 -4.48 19.45
CA TYR A 28 41.33 -4.56 19.19
C TYR A 28 41.58 -3.81 17.88
N ALA A 29 42.24 -2.67 17.99
CA ALA A 29 42.88 -2.05 16.83
C ALA A 29 44.09 -2.91 16.45
N GLN A 30 44.04 -3.59 15.33
CA GLN A 30 45.14 -4.30 14.74
C GLN A 30 45.94 -3.28 13.93
N GLU A 31 47.16 -2.98 14.38
CA GLU A 31 48.14 -2.28 13.57
C GLU A 31 48.45 -3.13 12.34
N ALA A 32 48.15 -2.64 11.17
CA ALA A 32 48.49 -3.29 9.92
C ALA A 32 49.95 -2.95 9.55
N ASP A 33 50.81 -3.92 9.62
CA ASP A 33 52.12 -3.89 8.96
C ASP A 33 51.92 -3.77 7.46
N ALA A 34 52.48 -2.72 6.87
CA ALA A 34 52.43 -2.47 5.43
C ALA A 34 53.41 -3.44 4.73
N GLU A 35 52.92 -4.62 4.35
CA GLU A 35 53.58 -5.43 3.33
C GLU A 35 53.23 -4.93 1.93
N LEU A 36 54.24 -4.66 1.13
CA LEU A 36 54.16 -4.30 -0.27
C LEU A 36 53.48 -5.42 -1.04
N GLN A 37 52.26 -5.19 -1.50
CA GLN A 37 51.49 -6.11 -2.34
C GLN A 37 51.93 -5.99 -3.81
N PRO A 38 51.93 -7.10 -4.59
CA PRO A 38 52.30 -7.10 -6.00
C PRO A 38 51.26 -6.34 -6.87
N GLU A 39 51.74 -5.57 -7.83
CA GLU A 39 50.95 -4.87 -8.84
C GLU A 39 50.08 -5.87 -9.61
N GLY A 40 48.73 -5.77 -9.48
CA GLY A 40 47.81 -6.52 -10.33
C GLY A 40 46.40 -6.78 -9.82
N GLU A 41 46.08 -6.49 -8.56
CA GLU A 41 44.70 -6.60 -8.10
C GLU A 41 43.89 -5.35 -8.43
N VAL A 42 42.90 -5.53 -9.28
CA VAL A 42 41.91 -4.48 -9.54
C VAL A 42 41.13 -4.25 -8.24
N GLU A 43 41.33 -3.11 -7.62
CA GLU A 43 40.61 -2.71 -6.42
C GLU A 43 39.11 -2.58 -6.76
N VAL A 44 38.30 -3.55 -6.36
CA VAL A 44 36.85 -3.51 -6.53
C VAL A 44 36.29 -2.57 -5.46
N ILE A 45 36.05 -1.31 -5.84
CA ILE A 45 35.38 -0.35 -4.97
C ILE A 45 33.90 -0.74 -4.87
N GLN A 46 33.53 -1.38 -3.77
CA GLN A 46 32.11 -1.67 -3.48
C GLN A 46 31.40 -0.39 -3.05
N VAL A 47 30.55 0.16 -3.92
CA VAL A 47 29.75 1.34 -3.64
C VAL A 47 28.49 0.89 -2.90
N SER A 48 28.33 1.31 -1.65
CA SER A 48 27.17 0.99 -0.78
C SER A 48 26.26 2.21 -0.57
N GLY A 49 25.08 2.00 0.00
CA GLY A 49 24.10 3.04 0.30
C GLY A 49 23.36 3.56 -0.94
N ILE A 50 22.83 4.79 -0.85
CA ILE A 50 21.99 5.42 -1.90
C ILE A 50 22.69 5.43 -3.26
N ARG A 51 23.98 5.77 -3.29
CA ARG A 51 24.74 5.81 -4.54
C ARG A 51 24.86 4.42 -5.18
N GLY A 52 25.09 3.40 -4.37
CA GLY A 52 25.14 2.01 -4.84
C GLY A 52 23.81 1.53 -5.40
N SER A 53 22.69 1.89 -4.75
CA SER A 53 21.34 1.53 -5.23
C SER A 53 21.01 2.21 -6.56
N MET A 54 21.39 3.48 -6.72
CA MET A 54 21.23 4.23 -7.97
C MET A 54 22.03 3.61 -9.12
N ILE A 55 23.28 3.21 -8.89
CA ILE A 55 24.12 2.56 -9.90
C ILE A 55 23.49 1.24 -10.33
N ARG A 56 23.09 0.38 -9.38
CA ARG A 56 22.41 -0.90 -9.71
C ARG A 56 21.12 -0.69 -10.51
N SER A 57 20.31 0.30 -10.14
CA SER A 57 19.08 0.63 -10.89
C SER A 57 19.38 1.11 -12.32
N MET A 58 20.43 1.89 -12.51
CA MET A 58 20.89 2.34 -13.82
C MET A 58 21.44 1.20 -14.68
N ASP A 59 22.19 0.28 -14.08
CA ASP A 59 22.76 -0.88 -14.79
C ASP A 59 21.66 -1.84 -15.23
N LEU A 60 20.64 -2.08 -14.38
CA LEU A 60 19.46 -2.86 -14.71
C LEU A 60 18.71 -2.25 -15.91
N LYS A 61 18.50 -0.94 -15.89
CA LYS A 61 17.89 -0.20 -17.00
C LYS A 61 18.71 -0.29 -18.29
N ARG A 62 20.03 -0.24 -18.20
CA ARG A 62 20.93 -0.30 -19.35
C ARG A 62 21.03 -1.70 -19.97
N SER A 63 21.04 -2.73 -19.14
CA SER A 63 21.15 -4.13 -19.58
C SER A 63 19.83 -4.74 -20.07
N SER A 64 18.70 -4.10 -19.75
CA SER A 64 17.39 -4.62 -20.16
C SER A 64 17.13 -4.46 -21.64
N SER A 65 16.55 -5.49 -22.28
CA SER A 65 16.13 -5.48 -23.69
C SER A 65 14.85 -4.66 -23.94
N GLY A 66 14.16 -4.21 -22.90
CA GLY A 66 12.93 -3.39 -22.96
C GLY A 66 13.04 -2.09 -22.14
N VAL A 67 11.96 -1.32 -22.09
CA VAL A 67 11.90 -0.14 -21.24
C VAL A 67 11.58 -0.57 -19.82
N VAL A 68 12.58 -0.54 -18.97
CA VAL A 68 12.50 -0.89 -17.56
C VAL A 68 13.02 0.26 -16.71
N ASP A 69 12.32 0.58 -15.64
CA ASP A 69 12.83 1.38 -14.53
C ASP A 69 12.91 0.50 -13.30
N ALA A 70 13.91 0.72 -12.47
CA ALA A 70 14.10 -0.07 -11.25
C ALA A 70 14.45 0.81 -10.05
N ILE A 71 14.05 0.35 -8.87
CA ILE A 71 14.47 0.88 -7.58
C ILE A 71 15.09 -0.28 -6.81
N SER A 72 16.38 -0.17 -6.48
CA SER A 72 17.09 -1.17 -5.69
C SER A 72 17.15 -0.73 -4.23
N ALA A 73 17.08 -1.67 -3.30
CA ALA A 73 17.31 -1.41 -1.88
C ALA A 73 18.73 -0.84 -1.67
N GLU A 74 18.87 0.12 -0.76
CA GLU A 74 20.16 0.73 -0.43
C GLU A 74 21.09 -0.27 0.24
N GLU A 75 20.53 -1.04 1.17
CA GLU A 75 21.14 -2.17 1.87
C GLU A 75 20.20 -3.36 1.81
N LEU A 76 20.59 -4.51 2.35
CA LEU A 76 19.74 -5.68 2.38
C LEU A 76 18.41 -5.37 3.10
N GLY A 77 17.29 -5.51 2.38
CA GLY A 77 15.94 -5.29 2.90
C GLY A 77 15.66 -3.86 3.39
N LYS A 78 16.46 -2.88 2.97
CA LYS A 78 16.31 -1.49 3.41
C LYS A 78 15.94 -0.60 2.24
N PHE A 79 14.65 -0.34 2.12
CA PHE A 79 14.12 0.64 1.18
C PHE A 79 14.08 2.03 1.79
N PRO A 80 14.21 3.10 0.99
CA PRO A 80 14.07 4.47 1.47
C PRO A 80 12.66 4.81 1.96
N ASP A 81 11.66 4.08 1.45
CA ASP A 81 10.25 4.26 1.81
C ASP A 81 9.72 3.04 2.56
N THR A 82 8.80 3.29 3.48
CA THR A 82 8.14 2.24 4.28
C THR A 82 7.09 1.45 3.49
N ASN A 83 6.67 1.96 2.34
CA ASN A 83 5.63 1.39 1.50
C ASN A 83 6.12 1.26 0.05
N LEU A 84 5.89 0.08 -0.56
CA LEU A 84 6.33 -0.22 -1.94
C LEU A 84 5.67 0.69 -3.00
N ALA A 85 4.42 1.09 -2.80
CA ALA A 85 3.73 2.00 -3.72
C ALA A 85 4.36 3.41 -3.70
N GLU A 86 4.74 3.91 -2.50
CA GLU A 86 5.43 5.19 -2.35
C GLU A 86 6.79 5.17 -3.08
N ALA A 87 7.53 4.06 -2.95
CA ALA A 87 8.79 3.90 -3.67
C ALA A 87 8.56 3.94 -5.20
N LEU A 88 7.54 3.25 -5.71
CA LEU A 88 7.20 3.23 -7.14
C LEU A 88 6.78 4.59 -7.68
N GLN A 89 6.19 5.47 -6.85
CA GLN A 89 5.79 6.82 -7.25
C GLN A 89 6.98 7.69 -7.71
N ARG A 90 8.19 7.35 -7.30
CA ARG A 90 9.41 8.05 -7.76
C ARG A 90 9.75 7.79 -9.22
N ILE A 91 9.17 6.74 -9.81
CA ILE A 91 9.38 6.39 -11.21
C ILE A 91 8.51 7.29 -12.08
N THR A 92 9.11 7.89 -13.09
CA THR A 92 8.40 8.77 -14.04
C THR A 92 7.22 8.05 -14.72
N GLY A 93 6.04 8.67 -14.67
CA GLY A 93 4.81 8.14 -15.24
C GLY A 93 4.08 7.15 -14.33
N VAL A 94 4.45 7.07 -13.06
CA VAL A 94 3.73 6.31 -12.03
C VAL A 94 3.01 7.29 -11.11
N THR A 95 1.75 7.04 -10.86
CA THR A 95 0.95 7.67 -9.80
C THR A 95 0.37 6.59 -8.92
N ILE A 96 0.08 6.93 -7.68
CA ILE A 96 -0.49 6.00 -6.70
C ILE A 96 -1.84 6.49 -6.22
N SER A 97 -2.74 5.55 -5.96
CA SER A 97 -3.91 5.79 -5.12
C SER A 97 -3.55 5.48 -3.67
N ARG A 98 -4.23 6.16 -2.75
CA ARG A 98 -4.03 5.98 -1.32
C ARG A 98 -5.27 5.37 -0.70
N SER A 99 -5.06 4.46 0.23
CA SER A 99 -6.09 3.93 1.12
C SER A 99 -5.61 4.16 2.54
N ASN A 100 -6.47 4.70 3.38
CA ASN A 100 -6.13 4.95 4.77
C ASN A 100 -4.79 5.72 4.96
N GLY A 101 -4.53 6.71 4.08
CA GLY A 101 -3.33 7.54 4.13
C GLY A 101 -2.05 6.89 3.59
N GLU A 102 -2.05 5.61 3.21
CA GLU A 102 -0.91 4.91 2.61
C GLU A 102 -1.11 4.59 1.14
N GLY A 103 -0.01 4.52 0.39
CA GLY A 103 -0.03 4.10 -1.00
C GLY A 103 -0.54 2.67 -1.13
N SER A 104 -1.57 2.45 -1.94
CA SER A 104 -2.23 1.15 -2.06
C SER A 104 -2.10 0.54 -3.45
N GLN A 105 -2.42 1.27 -4.48
CA GLN A 105 -2.43 0.79 -5.85
C GLN A 105 -1.68 1.75 -6.76
N ILE A 106 -1.26 1.26 -7.92
CA ILE A 106 -0.48 2.04 -8.89
C ILE A 106 -1.23 2.22 -10.20
N THR A 107 -1.08 3.41 -10.78
CA THR A 107 -1.49 3.76 -12.13
C THR A 107 -0.23 4.10 -12.92
N VAL A 108 0.00 3.45 -14.05
CA VAL A 108 1.20 3.63 -14.87
C VAL A 108 0.81 4.19 -16.24
N ARG A 109 1.36 5.35 -16.60
CA ARG A 109 1.10 6.03 -17.88
C ARG A 109 -0.40 6.22 -18.17
N GLY A 110 -1.21 6.49 -17.12
CA GLY A 110 -2.67 6.67 -17.22
C GLY A 110 -3.47 5.36 -17.23
N PHE A 111 -2.83 4.19 -17.27
CA PHE A 111 -3.52 2.92 -17.11
C PHE A 111 -3.77 2.64 -15.63
N GLY A 112 -5.04 2.48 -15.25
CA GLY A 112 -5.48 2.20 -13.89
C GLY A 112 -4.93 0.88 -13.33
N PRO A 113 -5.15 0.63 -12.02
CA PRO A 113 -4.55 -0.51 -11.32
C PRO A 113 -4.89 -1.87 -11.94
N GLU A 114 -6.08 -2.04 -12.49
CA GLU A 114 -6.56 -3.29 -13.13
C GLU A 114 -5.84 -3.62 -14.44
N PHE A 115 -5.14 -2.65 -15.04
CA PHE A 115 -4.36 -2.82 -16.27
C PHE A 115 -2.87 -3.05 -16.01
N ASN A 116 -2.45 -3.02 -14.75
CA ASN A 116 -1.08 -3.27 -14.35
C ASN A 116 -0.97 -4.64 -13.69
N LEU A 117 0.06 -5.38 -14.06
CA LEU A 117 0.35 -6.68 -13.46
C LEU A 117 1.37 -6.50 -12.33
N VAL A 118 1.09 -7.07 -11.17
CA VAL A 118 2.05 -7.15 -10.06
C VAL A 118 2.52 -8.60 -9.91
N THR A 119 3.82 -8.80 -9.90
CA THR A 119 4.46 -10.09 -9.71
C THR A 119 5.43 -10.06 -8.53
N LEU A 120 5.56 -11.20 -7.87
CA LEU A 120 6.57 -11.46 -6.84
C LEU A 120 7.54 -12.51 -7.40
N ASN A 121 8.79 -12.13 -7.59
CA ASN A 121 9.82 -12.99 -8.24
C ASN A 121 9.38 -13.51 -9.64
N GLY A 122 8.69 -12.68 -10.44
CA GLY A 122 8.16 -13.06 -11.75
C GLY A 122 6.80 -13.78 -11.72
N ARG A 123 6.25 -14.10 -10.56
CA ARG A 123 5.01 -14.86 -10.38
C ARG A 123 3.84 -13.93 -10.07
N GLN A 124 2.72 -14.13 -10.74
CA GLN A 124 1.54 -13.30 -10.52
C GLN A 124 1.01 -13.47 -9.10
N MET A 125 0.81 -12.34 -8.41
CA MET A 125 0.15 -12.31 -7.12
C MET A 125 -1.36 -12.18 -7.29
N PRO A 126 -2.17 -12.99 -6.60
CA PRO A 126 -3.62 -12.85 -6.63
C PRO A 126 -4.07 -11.60 -5.87
N GLY A 127 -5.01 -10.84 -6.45
CA GLY A 127 -5.68 -9.72 -5.78
C GLY A 127 -6.75 -10.21 -4.79
N THR A 128 -7.17 -9.31 -3.90
CA THR A 128 -8.35 -9.53 -3.03
C THR A 128 -9.58 -8.91 -3.69
N GLY A 129 -10.55 -9.70 -4.09
CA GLY A 129 -11.79 -9.21 -4.67
C GLY A 129 -11.95 -9.53 -6.15
N PHE A 130 -12.94 -8.87 -6.79
CA PHE A 130 -13.34 -9.17 -8.17
C PHE A 130 -12.54 -8.40 -9.25
N THR A 131 -11.52 -7.66 -8.83
CA THR A 131 -10.66 -6.89 -9.73
C THR A 131 -9.30 -7.58 -9.88
N ARG A 132 -8.55 -7.23 -10.95
CA ARG A 132 -7.19 -7.71 -11.18
C ARG A 132 -6.14 -6.87 -10.46
N SER A 133 -6.55 -5.80 -9.81
CA SER A 133 -5.66 -4.91 -9.08
C SER A 133 -5.06 -5.61 -7.86
N PHE A 134 -3.80 -5.36 -7.62
CA PHE A 134 -3.10 -5.84 -6.43
C PHE A 134 -2.86 -4.67 -5.46
N ASN A 135 -3.15 -4.89 -4.18
CA ASN A 135 -2.93 -3.90 -3.15
C ASN A 135 -1.54 -4.07 -2.53
N LEU A 136 -0.67 -3.08 -2.78
CA LEU A 136 0.71 -3.09 -2.31
C LEU A 136 0.86 -2.74 -0.83
N GLU A 137 -0.19 -2.19 -0.19
CA GLU A 137 -0.13 -1.81 1.23
C GLU A 137 0.08 -3.01 2.16
N ASN A 138 -0.34 -4.21 1.72
CA ASN A 138 -0.23 -5.43 2.52
C ASN A 138 1.17 -6.06 2.49
N LEU A 139 2.04 -5.64 1.56
CA LEU A 139 3.42 -6.09 1.45
C LEU A 139 4.37 -5.13 2.15
N SER A 140 5.22 -5.68 3.01
CA SER A 140 6.32 -4.94 3.62
C SER A 140 7.43 -4.65 2.61
N SER A 141 8.12 -3.53 2.77
CA SER A 141 9.33 -3.22 2.02
C SER A 141 10.56 -4.00 2.49
N GLU A 142 10.53 -4.53 3.71
CA GLU A 142 11.60 -5.34 4.26
C GLU A 142 11.69 -6.69 3.54
N GLY A 143 12.90 -7.11 3.24
CA GLY A 143 13.15 -8.34 2.45
C GLY A 143 12.99 -8.16 0.93
N VAL A 144 12.50 -7.02 0.46
CA VAL A 144 12.51 -6.67 -0.96
C VAL A 144 13.89 -6.16 -1.34
N ASN A 145 14.45 -6.70 -2.42
CA ASN A 145 15.76 -6.30 -2.93
C ASN A 145 15.65 -5.27 -4.06
N THR A 146 14.69 -5.46 -4.95
CA THR A 146 14.51 -4.61 -6.12
C THR A 146 13.04 -4.55 -6.52
N LEU A 147 12.59 -3.38 -6.93
CA LEU A 147 11.33 -3.17 -7.64
C LEU A 147 11.65 -2.87 -9.10
N GLU A 148 11.15 -3.66 -10.01
CA GLU A 148 11.28 -3.45 -11.45
C GLU A 148 9.92 -3.06 -12.03
N LEU A 149 9.91 -2.01 -12.83
CA LEU A 149 8.74 -1.58 -13.59
C LEU A 149 9.00 -1.76 -15.08
N HIS A 150 8.49 -2.85 -15.64
CA HIS A 150 8.55 -3.15 -17.07
C HIS A 150 7.44 -2.38 -17.80
N LYS A 151 7.82 -1.34 -18.52
CA LYS A 151 6.90 -0.47 -19.29
C LYS A 151 6.61 -0.97 -20.70
N THR A 152 7.31 -2.02 -21.11
CA THR A 152 7.10 -2.74 -22.39
C THR A 152 6.89 -4.21 -22.12
N ALA A 153 6.04 -4.85 -22.91
CA ALA A 153 5.81 -6.28 -22.82
C ALA A 153 7.09 -7.06 -23.18
N ARG A 154 7.33 -8.16 -22.47
CA ARG A 154 8.44 -9.10 -22.70
C ARG A 154 7.87 -10.52 -22.71
N ALA A 155 8.45 -11.40 -23.53
CA ALA A 155 7.98 -12.78 -23.65
C ALA A 155 8.12 -13.59 -22.35
N GLU A 156 9.08 -13.23 -21.50
CA GLU A 156 9.35 -13.85 -20.20
C GLU A 156 8.38 -13.44 -19.10
N ASN A 157 7.67 -12.30 -19.27
CA ASN A 157 6.71 -11.82 -18.29
C ASN A 157 5.33 -12.45 -18.53
N PRO A 158 4.59 -12.83 -17.48
CA PRO A 158 3.20 -13.24 -17.61
C PRO A 158 2.36 -12.16 -18.32
N SER A 159 1.38 -12.59 -19.10
CA SER A 159 0.47 -11.67 -19.78
C SER A 159 -0.48 -10.99 -18.81
N GLY A 160 -0.89 -9.74 -19.11
CA GLY A 160 -1.89 -9.00 -18.33
C GLY A 160 -1.49 -7.58 -17.94
N GLY A 161 -0.22 -7.22 -18.04
CA GLY A 161 0.25 -5.86 -17.79
C GLY A 161 0.15 -4.98 -19.04
N LEU A 162 -1.04 -4.48 -19.38
CA LEU A 162 -1.22 -3.55 -20.51
C LEU A 162 -0.54 -2.21 -20.28
N GLY A 163 -0.64 -1.67 -19.06
CA GLY A 163 0.05 -0.45 -18.65
C GLY A 163 1.51 -0.71 -18.35
N ALA A 164 1.75 -1.66 -17.47
CA ALA A 164 3.08 -2.11 -17.05
C ALA A 164 3.00 -3.43 -16.28
N THR A 165 4.18 -4.08 -16.12
CA THR A 165 4.37 -5.15 -15.16
C THR A 165 5.31 -4.67 -14.06
N VAL A 166 4.88 -4.72 -12.81
CA VAL A 166 5.72 -4.49 -11.63
C VAL A 166 6.20 -5.82 -11.12
N ASN A 167 7.51 -6.01 -11.05
CA ASN A 167 8.12 -7.21 -10.48
C ASN A 167 8.80 -6.86 -9.16
N ILE A 168 8.31 -7.43 -8.08
CA ILE A 168 8.88 -7.33 -6.74
C ILE A 168 9.87 -8.46 -6.58
N ILE A 169 11.15 -8.12 -6.54
CA ILE A 169 12.22 -9.11 -6.37
C ILE A 169 12.63 -9.13 -4.91
N THR A 170 12.50 -10.30 -4.33
CA THR A 170 12.87 -10.55 -2.94
C THR A 170 14.35 -10.86 -2.80
N MET A 171 14.81 -10.96 -1.57
CA MET A 171 16.19 -11.28 -1.26
C MET A 171 16.60 -12.64 -1.82
N LYS A 172 17.73 -12.66 -2.53
CA LYS A 172 18.39 -13.89 -3.03
C LYS A 172 19.78 -13.98 -2.39
N PRO A 173 20.01 -14.85 -1.40
CA PRO A 173 21.27 -14.93 -0.65
C PRO A 173 22.52 -15.12 -1.50
N LEU A 174 22.45 -16.00 -2.52
CA LEU A 174 23.60 -16.25 -3.40
C LEU A 174 23.97 -15.08 -4.33
N ALA A 175 23.08 -14.09 -4.47
CA ALA A 175 23.40 -12.86 -5.22
C ALA A 175 24.26 -11.87 -4.40
N ARG A 176 24.30 -12.04 -3.08
CA ARG A 176 25.13 -11.27 -2.15
C ARG A 176 25.73 -12.22 -1.12
N PRO A 177 26.81 -12.93 -1.46
CA PRO A 177 27.43 -13.92 -0.58
C PRO A 177 27.90 -13.36 0.77
N GLY A 178 27.99 -14.25 1.74
CA GLY A 178 28.41 -13.94 3.10
C GLY A 178 27.24 -13.62 4.05
N GLN A 179 27.58 -13.43 5.32
CA GLN A 179 26.62 -13.15 6.36
C GLN A 179 26.21 -11.66 6.36
N GLN A 180 24.92 -11.42 6.27
CA GLN A 180 24.33 -10.09 6.34
C GLN A 180 23.15 -10.12 7.32
N ALA A 181 23.01 -9.11 8.15
CA ALA A 181 21.88 -8.97 9.06
C ALA A 181 21.53 -7.49 9.24
N SER A 182 20.25 -7.21 9.32
CA SER A 182 19.72 -5.90 9.65
C SER A 182 18.53 -6.07 10.59
N PHE A 183 18.42 -5.18 11.57
CA PHE A 183 17.28 -5.11 12.47
C PHE A 183 16.86 -3.65 12.64
N SER A 184 15.57 -3.38 12.63
CA SER A 184 15.01 -2.06 12.90
C SER A 184 13.89 -2.14 13.91
N ALA A 185 13.79 -1.12 14.75
CA ALA A 185 12.67 -0.88 15.64
C ALA A 185 12.34 0.60 15.60
N LYS A 186 11.06 0.92 15.37
CA LYS A 186 10.56 2.29 15.26
C LYS A 186 9.33 2.44 16.15
N GLY A 187 9.13 3.64 16.70
CA GLY A 187 7.86 4.08 17.25
C GLY A 187 7.21 5.03 16.25
N ILE A 188 5.96 4.79 15.92
CA ILE A 188 5.19 5.62 15.00
C ILE A 188 4.21 6.45 15.85
N TYR A 189 4.30 7.78 15.74
CA TYR A 189 3.35 8.72 16.31
C TYR A 189 2.52 9.33 15.20
N ASP A 190 1.24 9.01 15.15
CA ASP A 190 0.33 9.57 14.15
C ASP A 190 -0.45 10.74 14.77
N THR A 191 -0.26 11.95 14.23
CA THR A 191 -0.88 13.17 14.75
C THR A 191 -2.38 13.24 14.50
N SER A 192 -2.94 12.39 13.67
CA SER A 192 -4.37 12.28 13.43
C SER A 192 -5.07 11.36 14.43
N ASN A 193 -4.30 10.59 15.21
CA ASN A 193 -4.86 9.63 16.15
C ASN A 193 -5.63 10.33 17.29
N VAL A 194 -6.83 9.85 17.56
CA VAL A 194 -7.70 10.33 18.66
C VAL A 194 -8.09 9.16 19.57
N GLU A 195 -8.22 7.95 19.01
CA GLU A 195 -8.53 6.74 19.74
C GLU A 195 -7.43 5.69 19.49
N GLY A 196 -7.01 4.97 20.51
CA GLY A 196 -5.98 3.94 20.43
C GLY A 196 -4.67 4.34 21.11
N ASP A 197 -3.57 3.77 20.64
CA ASP A 197 -2.25 4.01 21.22
C ASP A 197 -1.57 5.21 20.50
N ASP A 198 -1.12 6.22 21.24
CA ASP A 198 -0.45 7.41 20.68
C ASP A 198 0.84 7.06 19.93
N VAL A 199 1.55 6.02 20.38
CA VAL A 199 2.79 5.53 19.76
C VAL A 199 2.65 4.04 19.51
N THR A 200 2.68 3.65 18.25
CA THR A 200 2.59 2.25 17.83
C THR A 200 3.94 1.71 17.38
N PRO A 201 4.23 0.42 17.60
CA PRO A 201 5.51 -0.18 17.27
C PRO A 201 5.60 -0.60 15.79
N GLU A 202 6.80 -0.48 15.23
CA GLU A 202 7.21 -1.17 14.02
C GLU A 202 8.54 -1.85 14.27
N ILE A 203 8.60 -3.16 14.04
CA ILE A 203 9.82 -3.95 14.14
C ILE A 203 10.04 -4.73 12.86
N ALA A 204 11.28 -4.80 12.39
CA ALA A 204 11.63 -5.60 11.24
C ALA A 204 13.05 -6.15 11.35
N GLY A 205 13.27 -7.29 10.70
CA GLY A 205 14.58 -7.93 10.66
C GLY A 205 14.81 -8.71 9.38
N VAL A 206 16.04 -8.68 8.93
CA VAL A 206 16.51 -9.41 7.76
C VAL A 206 17.81 -10.11 8.12
N TYR A 207 17.91 -11.38 7.77
CA TYR A 207 19.14 -12.17 7.87
C TYR A 207 19.38 -12.94 6.59
N SER A 208 20.61 -12.94 6.09
CA SER A 208 21.05 -13.70 4.94
C SER A 208 22.43 -14.26 5.19
N ASN A 209 22.69 -15.46 4.73
CA ASN A 209 24.01 -16.04 4.77
C ASN A 209 24.21 -17.08 3.65
N THR A 210 25.46 -17.30 3.27
CA THR A 210 25.89 -18.35 2.36
C THR A 210 26.85 -19.31 3.04
N PHE A 211 26.86 -20.58 2.60
CA PHE A 211 27.61 -21.66 3.22
C PHE A 211 28.23 -22.55 2.14
N ALA A 212 29.23 -23.33 2.52
CA ALA A 212 29.92 -24.30 1.67
C ALA A 212 30.42 -23.67 0.35
N ASP A 213 31.28 -22.66 0.48
CA ASP A 213 31.84 -21.90 -0.65
C ASP A 213 30.75 -21.38 -1.59
N ASP A 214 29.73 -20.71 -0.99
CA ASP A 214 28.59 -20.12 -1.68
C ASP A 214 27.73 -21.10 -2.49
N ARG A 215 27.74 -22.38 -2.12
CA ARG A 215 26.86 -23.41 -2.70
C ARG A 215 25.45 -23.41 -2.11
N PHE A 216 25.29 -22.98 -0.88
CA PHE A 216 24.01 -22.87 -0.19
C PHE A 216 23.77 -21.44 0.25
N GLY A 217 22.56 -20.96 0.01
CA GLY A 217 22.10 -19.66 0.49
C GLY A 217 20.85 -19.82 1.37
N PHE A 218 20.80 -19.12 2.48
CA PHE A 218 19.63 -19.02 3.35
C PHE A 218 19.34 -17.57 3.66
N GLY A 219 18.08 -17.17 3.53
CA GLY A 219 17.62 -15.85 3.88
C GLY A 219 16.27 -15.88 4.58
N VAL A 220 16.09 -15.00 5.56
CA VAL A 220 14.82 -14.78 6.24
C VAL A 220 14.62 -13.29 6.46
N SER A 221 13.38 -12.83 6.26
CA SER A 221 12.94 -11.50 6.68
C SER A 221 11.62 -11.59 7.43
N PHE A 222 11.41 -10.68 8.35
CA PHE A 222 10.14 -10.48 9.04
C PHE A 222 9.90 -9.01 9.28
N SER A 223 8.64 -8.62 9.35
CA SER A 223 8.22 -7.32 9.85
C SER A 223 6.89 -7.43 10.57
N HIS A 224 6.72 -6.57 11.56
CA HIS A 224 5.47 -6.38 12.28
C HIS A 224 5.27 -4.89 12.53
N GLN A 225 4.09 -4.38 12.18
CA GLN A 225 3.73 -2.97 12.32
C GLN A 225 2.32 -2.88 12.89
N GLU A 226 2.17 -2.05 13.90
CA GLU A 226 0.87 -1.56 14.38
C GLU A 226 0.74 -0.08 14.01
N ARG A 227 -0.49 0.37 13.72
CA ARG A 227 -0.77 1.76 13.40
C ARG A 227 -2.20 2.12 13.78
N ASP A 228 -2.33 3.14 14.63
CA ASP A 228 -3.60 3.75 15.03
C ASP A 228 -3.66 5.17 14.47
N PHE A 229 -4.75 5.49 13.76
CA PHE A 229 -4.92 6.82 13.15
C PHE A 229 -6.39 7.12 12.89
N GLN A 230 -6.70 8.40 12.72
CA GLN A 230 -8.04 8.85 12.36
C GLN A 230 -8.04 9.45 10.94
N GLN A 231 -9.09 9.17 10.21
CA GLN A 231 -9.36 9.78 8.91
C GLN A 231 -10.72 10.47 8.94
N GLN A 232 -10.75 11.75 8.59
CA GLN A 232 -11.97 12.49 8.37
C GLN A 232 -12.21 12.66 6.88
N SER A 233 -13.45 12.45 6.46
CA SER A 233 -13.82 12.60 5.05
C SER A 233 -15.16 13.27 4.88
N ALA A 234 -15.25 14.06 3.82
CA ALA A 234 -16.50 14.60 3.29
C ALA A 234 -16.61 14.13 1.83
N ASN A 235 -17.71 13.52 1.46
CA ASN A 235 -17.89 13.02 0.10
C ASN A 235 -19.32 13.19 -0.40
N ILE A 236 -19.44 13.25 -1.73
CA ILE A 236 -20.67 13.19 -2.48
C ILE A 236 -20.59 11.93 -3.35
N GLN A 237 -21.57 11.02 -3.24
CA GLN A 237 -21.55 9.76 -3.99
C GLN A 237 -21.89 9.95 -5.47
N GLY A 238 -22.44 11.12 -5.85
CA GLY A 238 -22.72 11.44 -7.23
C GLY A 238 -23.56 12.71 -7.39
N TRP A 239 -23.76 13.06 -8.63
CA TRP A 239 -24.56 14.20 -9.05
C TRP A 239 -25.75 13.71 -9.86
N VAL A 240 -26.91 14.26 -9.62
CA VAL A 240 -28.15 13.89 -10.28
C VAL A 240 -28.55 15.00 -11.22
N LEU A 241 -28.87 14.60 -12.44
CA LEU A 241 -29.45 15.49 -13.44
C LEU A 241 -30.88 15.85 -13.03
N GLN A 242 -31.18 17.15 -13.00
CA GLN A 242 -32.52 17.68 -12.86
C GLN A 242 -32.99 18.28 -14.20
N GLU A 243 -34.19 17.95 -14.63
CA GLU A 243 -34.80 18.56 -15.80
C GLU A 243 -35.32 19.97 -15.43
N ASN A 244 -35.25 20.91 -16.37
CA ASN A 244 -35.67 22.29 -16.13
C ASN A 244 -37.14 22.41 -15.67
N ALA A 245 -37.99 21.49 -16.09
CA ALA A 245 -39.41 21.46 -15.69
C ALA A 245 -39.62 21.11 -14.18
N GLU A 246 -38.60 20.54 -13.56
CA GLU A 246 -38.60 20.15 -12.14
C GLU A 246 -37.96 21.20 -11.21
N LEU A 247 -37.33 22.22 -11.82
CA LEU A 247 -36.71 23.30 -11.08
C LEU A 247 -37.71 24.40 -10.74
N PRO A 248 -37.55 25.14 -9.62
CA PRO A 248 -38.27 26.37 -9.33
C PRO A 248 -38.17 27.38 -10.48
N ASP A 249 -39.19 28.19 -10.65
CA ASP A 249 -39.24 29.24 -11.68
C ASP A 249 -38.05 30.19 -11.52
N LEU A 250 -37.46 30.58 -12.66
CA LEU A 250 -36.30 31.47 -12.72
C LEU A 250 -36.60 32.87 -12.17
N ASP A 251 -37.86 33.29 -12.14
CA ASP A 251 -38.30 34.56 -11.58
C ASP A 251 -38.47 34.51 -10.06
N ALA A 252 -38.24 33.32 -9.44
CA ALA A 252 -38.29 33.18 -8.01
C ALA A 252 -37.13 33.95 -7.35
N ALA A 253 -37.41 34.67 -6.25
CA ALA A 253 -36.46 35.54 -5.60
C ALA A 253 -35.17 34.85 -5.07
N ASN A 254 -35.20 33.53 -5.02
CA ASN A 254 -34.09 32.70 -4.43
C ASN A 254 -33.44 31.79 -5.46
N VAL A 255 -33.60 32.09 -6.75
CA VAL A 255 -33.03 31.33 -7.86
C VAL A 255 -32.00 32.17 -8.59
N ILE A 256 -30.79 31.63 -8.73
CA ILE A 256 -29.70 32.20 -9.51
C ILE A 256 -29.25 31.12 -10.51
N ASP A 257 -29.40 31.40 -11.80
CA ASP A 257 -28.99 30.50 -12.86
C ASP A 257 -27.94 31.17 -13.74
N ASN A 258 -26.69 30.79 -13.58
CA ASN A 258 -25.57 31.34 -14.33
C ASN A 258 -25.20 30.51 -15.56
N ARG A 259 -26.00 29.50 -15.95
CA ARG A 259 -25.73 28.70 -17.15
C ARG A 259 -25.72 29.58 -18.41
N THR A 260 -24.76 29.29 -19.29
CA THR A 260 -24.63 29.97 -20.55
C THR A 260 -25.88 29.73 -21.43
N ASN A 261 -26.48 28.55 -21.31
CA ASN A 261 -27.75 28.21 -21.99
C ASN A 261 -28.66 27.49 -20.99
N ILE A 262 -29.82 28.05 -20.75
CA ILE A 262 -30.80 27.52 -19.78
C ILE A 262 -31.36 26.13 -20.15
N THR A 263 -31.16 25.70 -21.38
CA THR A 263 -31.55 24.34 -21.82
C THR A 263 -30.50 23.29 -21.46
N ASP A 264 -29.32 23.71 -21.00
CA ASP A 264 -28.28 22.81 -20.57
C ASP A 264 -28.67 22.11 -19.26
N ALA A 265 -28.09 20.95 -19.03
CA ALA A 265 -28.37 20.15 -17.87
C ALA A 265 -28.04 20.89 -16.55
N ALA A 266 -28.84 20.66 -15.52
CA ALA A 266 -28.58 21.09 -14.15
C ALA A 266 -28.24 19.88 -13.27
N PHE A 267 -27.15 19.96 -12.51
CA PHE A 267 -26.66 18.89 -11.69
C PHE A 267 -26.67 19.27 -10.20
N PHE A 268 -27.31 18.43 -9.40
CA PHE A 268 -27.39 18.60 -7.95
C PHE A 268 -26.69 17.46 -7.23
N PRO A 269 -26.06 17.68 -6.06
CA PRO A 269 -25.44 16.61 -5.30
C PRO A 269 -26.48 15.60 -4.83
N LYS A 270 -26.26 14.33 -5.10
CA LYS A 270 -27.18 13.25 -4.72
C LYS A 270 -27.28 13.09 -3.22
N ASP A 271 -26.17 13.21 -2.55
CA ASP A 271 -26.03 13.10 -1.12
C ASP A 271 -24.83 13.91 -0.64
N MET A 272 -24.68 14.00 0.64
CA MET A 272 -23.46 14.47 1.29
C MET A 272 -23.21 13.68 2.55
N ASN A 273 -22.01 13.15 2.69
CA ASN A 273 -21.62 12.33 3.81
C ASN A 273 -20.34 12.87 4.44
N TYR A 274 -20.38 13.03 5.75
CA TYR A 274 -19.24 13.33 6.60
C TYR A 274 -18.98 12.11 7.44
N SER A 275 -17.74 11.64 7.49
CA SER A 275 -17.38 10.52 8.34
C SER A 275 -16.06 10.74 9.05
N ILE A 276 -16.00 10.21 10.25
CA ILE A 276 -14.81 10.08 11.06
C ILE A 276 -14.57 8.59 11.22
N ASN A 277 -13.41 8.15 10.76
CA ASN A 277 -12.98 6.75 10.80
C ASN A 277 -11.78 6.64 11.74
N ASP A 278 -11.96 5.96 12.87
CA ASP A 278 -10.86 5.55 13.73
C ASP A 278 -10.38 4.18 13.27
N VAL A 279 -9.14 4.12 12.83
CA VAL A 279 -8.55 2.94 12.18
C VAL A 279 -7.44 2.39 13.03
N GLN A 280 -7.52 1.10 13.34
CA GLN A 280 -6.48 0.32 13.97
C GLN A 280 -6.02 -0.75 12.99
N ARG A 281 -4.73 -0.76 12.67
CA ARG A 281 -4.17 -1.72 11.72
C ARG A 281 -2.96 -2.43 12.28
N GLU A 282 -2.95 -3.73 12.12
CA GLU A 282 -1.82 -4.62 12.40
C GLU A 282 -1.40 -5.31 11.11
N ARG A 283 -0.10 -5.34 10.82
CA ARG A 283 0.46 -5.99 9.64
C ARG A 283 1.69 -6.80 10.02
N SER A 284 1.68 -8.08 9.65
CA SER A 284 2.80 -8.99 9.86
C SER A 284 3.21 -9.62 8.54
N ASN A 285 4.50 -9.62 8.25
CA ASN A 285 5.06 -10.21 7.04
C ASN A 285 6.24 -11.12 7.41
N GLY A 286 6.38 -12.20 6.67
CA GLY A 286 7.48 -13.12 6.79
C GLY A 286 7.89 -13.70 5.45
N GLN A 287 9.18 -13.87 5.24
CA GLN A 287 9.74 -14.47 4.05
C GLN A 287 10.92 -15.36 4.39
N VAL A 288 11.02 -16.49 3.70
CA VAL A 288 12.15 -17.42 3.79
C VAL A 288 12.58 -17.80 2.38
N THR A 289 13.88 -17.80 2.13
CA THR A 289 14.48 -18.17 0.85
C THR A 289 15.63 -19.15 1.09
N PHE A 290 15.60 -20.27 0.38
CA PHE A 290 16.71 -21.24 0.28
C PHE A 290 17.20 -21.28 -1.15
N GLN A 291 18.51 -21.25 -1.32
CA GLN A 291 19.15 -21.43 -2.63
C GLN A 291 20.20 -22.52 -2.56
N PHE A 292 20.30 -23.29 -3.63
CA PHE A 292 21.29 -24.34 -3.80
C PHE A 292 21.93 -24.26 -5.18
N ARG A 293 23.25 -24.13 -5.22
CA ARG A 293 24.09 -24.05 -6.42
C ARG A 293 25.12 -25.17 -6.42
N PRO A 294 24.76 -26.41 -6.80
CA PRO A 294 25.70 -27.54 -6.82
C PRO A 294 26.87 -27.33 -7.79
N VAL A 295 26.60 -26.65 -8.89
CA VAL A 295 27.58 -26.27 -9.93
C VAL A 295 27.35 -24.81 -10.32
N ASP A 296 28.33 -24.13 -10.87
CA ASP A 296 28.27 -22.68 -11.10
C ASP A 296 27.18 -22.25 -12.07
N ASN A 297 26.78 -23.14 -12.96
CA ASN A 297 25.78 -22.90 -14.01
C ASN A 297 24.38 -23.42 -13.66
N PHE A 298 24.12 -23.88 -12.42
CA PHE A 298 22.80 -24.32 -11.98
C PHE A 298 22.45 -23.78 -10.60
N THR A 299 21.29 -23.17 -10.48
CA THR A 299 20.77 -22.67 -9.20
C THR A 299 19.32 -23.12 -9.01
N ALA A 300 19.05 -23.75 -7.88
CA ALA A 300 17.68 -24.03 -7.40
C ALA A 300 17.32 -23.04 -6.29
N THR A 301 16.13 -22.46 -6.36
CA THR A 301 15.60 -21.54 -5.36
C THR A 301 14.25 -22.04 -4.86
N LEU A 302 14.08 -22.10 -3.55
CA LEU A 302 12.82 -22.31 -2.86
C LEU A 302 12.53 -21.06 -2.05
N ASP A 303 11.38 -20.44 -2.26
CA ASP A 303 10.96 -19.26 -1.50
C ASP A 303 9.54 -19.40 -0.98
N TYR A 304 9.30 -18.82 0.19
CA TYR A 304 7.99 -18.75 0.81
C TYR A 304 7.78 -17.35 1.40
N THR A 305 6.66 -16.74 1.04
CA THR A 305 6.25 -15.44 1.56
C THR A 305 4.87 -15.58 2.17
N ALA A 306 4.68 -15.00 3.35
CA ALA A 306 3.39 -14.93 4.02
C ALA A 306 3.17 -13.51 4.54
N THR A 307 1.96 -12.99 4.34
CA THR A 307 1.54 -11.70 4.86
C THR A 307 0.19 -11.81 5.53
N ARG A 308 0.02 -11.10 6.64
CA ARG A 308 -1.26 -10.92 7.31
C ARG A 308 -1.45 -9.45 7.63
N ALA A 309 -2.60 -8.90 7.24
CA ALA A 309 -3.03 -7.57 7.60
C ALA A 309 -4.42 -7.63 8.24
N ILE A 310 -4.56 -7.02 9.41
CA ILE A 310 -5.84 -6.89 10.11
C ILE A 310 -6.13 -5.39 10.23
N THR A 311 -7.30 -4.96 9.77
CA THR A 311 -7.72 -3.57 9.84
C THR A 311 -9.08 -3.50 10.50
N GLY A 312 -9.15 -2.87 11.66
CA GLY A 312 -10.38 -2.51 12.36
C GLY A 312 -10.71 -1.05 12.09
N THR A 313 -11.94 -0.74 11.71
CA THR A 313 -12.40 0.62 11.49
C THR A 313 -13.68 0.87 12.27
N ASN A 314 -13.67 1.89 13.14
CA ASN A 314 -14.86 2.43 13.77
C ASN A 314 -15.23 3.71 13.02
N THR A 315 -16.42 3.75 12.43
CA THR A 315 -16.89 4.90 11.68
C THR A 315 -18.07 5.55 12.41
N VAL A 316 -17.98 6.84 12.62
CA VAL A 316 -19.13 7.69 12.96
C VAL A 316 -19.37 8.62 11.80
N GLY A 317 -20.59 8.65 11.29
CA GLY A 317 -20.93 9.44 10.12
C GLY A 317 -22.22 10.22 10.31
N TRP A 318 -22.31 11.30 9.58
CA TRP A 318 -23.54 12.06 9.36
C TRP A 318 -23.72 12.26 7.87
N GLY A 319 -24.92 12.00 7.37
CA GLY A 319 -25.23 12.08 5.96
C GLY A 319 -26.59 12.68 5.69
N ILE A 320 -26.70 13.33 4.54
CA ILE A 320 -27.93 13.82 4.00
C ILE A 320 -28.16 13.14 2.67
N TRP A 321 -29.35 12.66 2.47
CA TRP A 321 -29.80 12.13 1.20
C TRP A 321 -30.79 13.10 0.56
N ASN A 322 -30.71 13.34 -0.72
CA ASN A 322 -31.55 14.31 -1.40
C ASN A 322 -32.63 13.67 -2.24
N ASN A 323 -33.86 14.11 -2.03
CA ASN A 323 -34.96 13.93 -2.95
C ASN A 323 -35.12 15.23 -3.74
N PHE A 324 -35.29 15.12 -5.04
CA PHE A 324 -35.27 16.25 -5.97
C PHE A 324 -36.66 16.56 -6.51
N GLY A 325 -36.70 17.43 -7.50
CA GLY A 325 -37.93 17.89 -8.12
C GLY A 325 -38.57 19.03 -7.35
N SER A 326 -39.85 18.91 -7.00
CA SER A 326 -40.60 19.93 -6.28
C SER A 326 -40.11 20.23 -4.87
N ASN A 327 -39.12 19.48 -4.36
CA ASN A 327 -38.52 19.71 -3.05
C ASN A 327 -37.40 20.75 -3.06
N ILE A 328 -36.94 21.20 -4.24
CA ILE A 328 -35.95 22.27 -4.36
C ILE A 328 -36.62 23.62 -4.11
N ASN A 329 -36.27 24.32 -3.04
CA ASN A 329 -36.84 25.61 -2.67
C ASN A 329 -36.06 26.79 -3.26
N ALA A 330 -34.73 26.62 -3.36
CA ALA A 330 -33.83 27.65 -3.87
C ALA A 330 -32.56 27.01 -4.41
N TYR A 331 -31.92 27.64 -5.38
CA TYR A 331 -30.63 27.17 -5.90
C TYR A 331 -29.80 28.29 -6.53
N GLU A 332 -28.50 28.03 -6.64
CA GLU A 332 -27.58 28.77 -7.48
C GLU A 332 -26.79 27.78 -8.32
N LEU A 333 -26.86 27.91 -9.66
CA LEU A 333 -26.05 27.14 -10.60
C LEU A 333 -24.88 27.96 -11.10
N ASP A 334 -23.74 27.28 -11.29
CA ASP A 334 -22.59 27.85 -11.98
C ASP A 334 -22.77 27.87 -13.52
N GLU A 335 -21.75 28.32 -14.25
CA GLU A 335 -21.76 28.39 -15.71
C GLU A 335 -21.88 27.01 -16.40
N ASN A 336 -21.53 25.94 -15.69
CA ASN A 336 -21.58 24.56 -16.17
C ASN A 336 -22.89 23.84 -15.78
N GLY A 337 -23.78 24.51 -15.05
CA GLY A 337 -25.01 23.95 -14.56
C GLY A 337 -24.88 23.12 -13.28
N THR A 338 -23.79 23.29 -12.54
CA THR A 338 -23.59 22.61 -11.26
C THR A 338 -24.16 23.47 -10.13
N ALA A 339 -24.98 22.87 -9.25
CA ALA A 339 -25.52 23.56 -8.10
C ALA A 339 -24.41 23.85 -7.08
N VAL A 340 -24.05 25.12 -6.93
CA VAL A 340 -23.11 25.62 -5.91
C VAL A 340 -23.82 26.02 -4.63
N TYR A 341 -25.13 26.18 -4.68
CA TYR A 341 -26.02 26.37 -3.56
C TYR A 341 -27.35 25.68 -3.83
N ALA A 342 -27.90 25.00 -2.83
CA ALA A 342 -29.26 24.49 -2.91
C ALA A 342 -29.91 24.41 -1.54
N ASP A 343 -31.17 24.83 -1.45
CA ASP A 343 -32.10 24.61 -0.33
C ASP A 343 -33.13 23.58 -0.76
N ILE A 344 -33.15 22.44 -0.08
CA ILE A 344 -33.99 21.28 -0.42
C ILE A 344 -34.79 20.87 0.79
N SER A 345 -36.12 20.75 0.64
CA SER A 345 -37.06 20.36 1.70
C SER A 345 -37.45 18.88 1.62
N GLY A 346 -37.97 18.37 2.72
CA GLY A 346 -38.64 17.07 2.79
C GLY A 346 -37.74 15.85 2.82
N ASP A 347 -36.50 16.01 3.22
CA ASP A 347 -35.52 14.90 3.27
C ASP A 347 -34.97 14.65 4.67
N ASP A 348 -34.36 13.46 4.84
CA ASP A 348 -33.78 13.05 6.10
C ASP A 348 -32.29 13.30 6.19
N ALA A 349 -31.83 13.61 7.41
CA ALA A 349 -30.45 13.39 7.80
C ALA A 349 -30.32 12.04 8.50
N SER A 350 -29.21 11.39 8.29
CA SER A 350 -28.91 10.12 8.97
C SER A 350 -27.61 10.20 9.76
N PHE A 351 -27.61 9.59 10.93
CA PHE A 351 -26.41 9.33 11.72
C PHE A 351 -26.07 7.87 11.59
N THR A 352 -24.81 7.60 11.30
CA THR A 352 -24.29 6.23 11.11
C THR A 352 -23.21 5.97 12.14
N ALA A 353 -23.30 4.82 12.80
CA ALA A 353 -22.20 4.25 13.56
C ALA A 353 -21.95 2.85 13.04
N SER A 354 -20.74 2.56 12.64
CA SER A 354 -20.37 1.23 12.15
C SER A 354 -19.02 0.80 12.68
N ARG A 355 -18.87 -0.51 12.80
CA ARG A 355 -17.59 -1.16 13.05
C ARG A 355 -17.37 -2.22 11.98
N ASN A 356 -16.21 -2.18 11.37
CA ASN A 356 -15.80 -3.15 10.38
C ASN A 356 -14.40 -3.66 10.69
N THR A 357 -14.21 -4.97 10.62
CA THR A 357 -12.88 -5.57 10.74
C THR A 357 -12.64 -6.46 9.54
N THR A 358 -11.49 -6.29 8.93
CA THR A 358 -11.06 -7.03 7.75
C THR A 358 -9.71 -7.67 8.03
N ARG A 359 -9.58 -8.96 7.73
CA ARG A 359 -8.31 -9.68 7.72
C ARG A 359 -7.95 -10.08 6.30
N VAL A 360 -6.74 -9.83 5.90
CA VAL A 360 -6.17 -10.24 4.61
C VAL A 360 -4.98 -11.14 4.87
N ASP A 361 -5.05 -12.38 4.41
CA ASP A 361 -3.98 -13.36 4.47
C ASP A 361 -3.50 -13.68 3.05
N ALA A 362 -2.23 -13.43 2.74
CA ALA A 362 -1.63 -13.83 1.48
C ALA A 362 -0.42 -14.72 1.69
N ARG A 363 -0.28 -15.73 0.84
CA ARG A 363 0.86 -16.67 0.86
C ARG A 363 1.29 -16.98 -0.56
N SER A 364 2.59 -17.17 -0.73
CA SER A 364 3.19 -17.59 -1.99
C SER A 364 4.33 -18.55 -1.69
N LEU A 365 4.24 -19.78 -2.22
CA LEU A 365 5.31 -20.76 -2.24
C LEU A 365 5.82 -20.86 -3.66
N GLY A 366 7.12 -20.80 -3.87
CA GLY A 366 7.73 -20.88 -5.18
C GLY A 366 8.96 -21.77 -5.24
N VAL A 367 9.11 -22.46 -6.35
CA VAL A 367 10.32 -23.22 -6.71
C VAL A 367 10.79 -22.75 -8.08
N ASN A 368 12.04 -22.34 -8.15
CA ASN A 368 12.68 -21.91 -9.38
C ASN A 368 13.95 -22.74 -9.61
N LEU A 369 14.11 -23.25 -10.82
CA LEU A 369 15.33 -23.92 -11.30
C LEU A 369 15.86 -23.10 -12.46
N ASP A 370 17.10 -22.70 -12.38
CA ASP A 370 17.80 -21.86 -13.34
C ASP A 370 19.08 -22.59 -13.78
N TRP A 371 19.22 -22.88 -15.09
CA TRP A 371 20.29 -23.66 -15.63
C TRP A 371 20.85 -23.06 -16.92
N GLU A 372 22.04 -22.52 -16.84
CA GLU A 372 22.86 -22.10 -17.99
C GLU A 372 23.64 -23.31 -18.53
N LEU A 373 23.03 -24.07 -19.45
CA LEU A 373 23.67 -25.30 -19.99
C LEU A 373 24.97 -24.96 -20.72
N ASN A 374 24.98 -23.92 -21.54
CA ASN A 374 26.11 -23.34 -22.24
C ASN A 374 25.78 -21.92 -22.71
N ASP A 375 26.67 -21.28 -23.48
CA ASP A 375 26.51 -19.90 -23.96
C ASP A 375 25.24 -19.67 -24.82
N ASP A 376 24.70 -20.73 -25.45
CA ASP A 376 23.57 -20.69 -26.36
C ASP A 376 22.24 -21.11 -25.69
N TRP A 377 22.29 -21.85 -24.59
CA TRP A 377 21.12 -22.47 -23.98
C TRP A 377 21.01 -22.15 -22.49
N HIS A 378 19.93 -21.47 -22.16
CA HIS A 378 19.51 -21.15 -20.79
C HIS A 378 18.11 -21.69 -20.55
N PHE A 379 17.92 -22.48 -19.50
CA PHE A 379 16.65 -23.08 -19.10
C PHE A 379 16.23 -22.57 -17.74
N THR A 380 15.00 -22.08 -17.68
CA THR A 380 14.36 -21.69 -16.42
C THR A 380 13.06 -22.47 -16.26
N LEU A 381 12.88 -23.13 -15.13
CA LEU A 381 11.62 -23.76 -14.72
C LEU A 381 11.14 -23.09 -13.44
N ASP A 382 9.93 -22.57 -13.47
CA ASP A 382 9.31 -21.94 -12.29
C ASP A 382 7.95 -22.58 -12.00
N TYR A 383 7.73 -22.93 -10.75
CA TYR A 383 6.45 -23.39 -10.21
C TYR A 383 6.08 -22.58 -8.99
N HIS A 384 4.82 -22.16 -8.88
CA HIS A 384 4.35 -21.51 -7.67
C HIS A 384 2.91 -21.88 -7.35
N ASP A 385 2.60 -21.78 -6.05
CA ASP A 385 1.26 -21.82 -5.49
C ASP A 385 1.06 -20.58 -4.61
N SER A 386 0.09 -19.74 -4.98
CA SER A 386 -0.14 -18.47 -4.31
C SER A 386 -1.62 -18.25 -4.11
N TYR A 387 -2.00 -17.82 -2.91
CA TYR A 387 -3.37 -17.42 -2.64
C TYR A 387 -3.41 -16.13 -1.81
N ASN A 388 -4.56 -15.46 -1.87
CA ASN A 388 -4.86 -14.28 -1.10
C ASN A 388 -6.33 -14.37 -0.66
N GLU A 389 -6.56 -14.34 0.62
CA GLU A 389 -7.88 -14.51 1.24
C GLU A 389 -8.24 -13.26 2.05
N ILE A 390 -9.48 -12.83 1.92
CA ILE A 390 -10.05 -11.77 2.73
C ILE A 390 -11.15 -12.34 3.62
N ASP A 391 -11.08 -12.03 4.89
CA ASP A 391 -12.03 -12.48 5.92
C ASP A 391 -12.47 -11.28 6.78
N ASN A 392 -13.56 -11.43 7.48
CA ASN A 392 -14.14 -10.40 8.34
C ASN A 392 -13.44 -10.21 9.70
N GLY A 393 -12.35 -10.90 9.95
CA GLY A 393 -11.59 -10.82 11.21
C GLY A 393 -12.35 -11.30 12.46
N TYR A 394 -13.46 -12.00 12.31
CA TYR A 394 -14.31 -12.44 13.41
C TYR A 394 -13.56 -13.35 14.41
N ASP A 395 -12.73 -14.25 13.91
CA ASP A 395 -11.98 -15.22 14.73
C ASP A 395 -10.88 -14.58 15.59
N GLU A 396 -10.47 -13.35 15.27
CA GLU A 396 -9.45 -12.61 16.02
C GLU A 396 -10.03 -11.87 17.24
N GLY A 397 -11.29 -12.09 17.57
CA GLY A 397 -11.94 -11.48 18.72
C GLY A 397 -12.25 -9.98 18.57
N LEU A 398 -12.04 -9.43 17.38
CA LEU A 398 -12.27 -8.02 17.06
C LEU A 398 -13.75 -7.72 16.75
N GLY A 399 -14.58 -8.73 16.74
CA GLY A 399 -16.02 -8.64 16.50
C GLY A 399 -16.39 -8.58 15.02
N SER A 400 -17.63 -8.91 14.73
CA SER A 400 -18.20 -8.84 13.39
C SER A 400 -18.47 -7.40 12.98
N SER A 401 -18.53 -7.16 11.67
CA SER A 401 -19.01 -5.90 11.11
C SER A 401 -20.47 -5.66 11.52
N GLY A 402 -20.74 -4.45 11.96
CA GLY A 402 -22.08 -4.02 12.35
C GLY A 402 -22.28 -2.55 12.02
N GLN A 403 -23.52 -2.18 11.69
CA GLN A 403 -23.89 -0.81 11.38
C GLN A 403 -25.22 -0.47 12.05
N ILE A 404 -25.31 0.73 12.59
CA ILE A 404 -26.55 1.35 13.09
C ILE A 404 -26.74 2.64 12.32
N ILE A 405 -27.94 2.83 11.75
CA ILE A 405 -28.35 4.04 11.06
C ILE A 405 -29.55 4.59 11.79
N LEU A 406 -29.46 5.87 12.20
CA LEU A 406 -30.55 6.61 12.83
C LEU A 406 -30.94 7.75 11.89
N GLY A 407 -32.15 7.70 11.36
CA GLY A 407 -32.72 8.77 10.55
C GLY A 407 -33.44 9.80 11.41
N SER A 408 -33.60 11.00 10.88
CA SER A 408 -34.43 12.06 11.46
C SER A 408 -35.39 12.57 10.40
N ASP A 409 -36.68 12.48 10.65
CA ASP A 409 -37.76 13.02 9.83
C ASP A 409 -38.19 14.44 10.25
N GLN A 410 -37.35 15.11 11.05
CA GLN A 410 -37.65 16.39 11.66
C GLN A 410 -37.11 17.59 10.90
N LEU A 411 -36.37 17.37 9.81
CA LEU A 411 -35.78 18.46 9.04
C LEU A 411 -36.80 19.07 8.09
N SER A 412 -37.01 20.39 8.22
CA SER A 412 -37.90 21.14 7.32
C SER A 412 -37.24 21.44 5.97
N SER A 413 -35.95 21.72 5.99
CA SER A 413 -35.11 21.91 4.80
C SER A 413 -33.65 21.68 5.11
N LYS A 414 -32.83 21.53 4.10
CA LYS A 414 -31.37 21.41 4.14
C LYS A 414 -30.78 22.34 3.10
N VAL A 415 -29.74 23.04 3.53
CA VAL A 415 -29.01 23.95 2.65
C VAL A 415 -27.60 23.40 2.44
N TYR A 416 -27.19 23.30 1.18
CA TYR A 416 -25.80 23.12 0.80
C TYR A 416 -25.22 24.39 0.28
N ASP A 417 -24.03 24.74 0.72
CA ASP A 417 -23.34 25.92 0.28
C ASP A 417 -21.88 25.61 -0.04
N PHE A 418 -21.53 25.54 -1.33
CA PHE A 418 -20.18 25.35 -1.83
C PHE A 418 -19.48 26.66 -2.16
N ARG A 419 -20.15 27.82 -2.01
CA ARG A 419 -19.63 29.10 -2.48
C ARG A 419 -18.42 29.58 -1.68
N GLU A 420 -18.25 29.10 -0.46
CA GLU A 420 -17.14 29.51 0.42
C GLU A 420 -15.99 28.52 0.51
N GLY A 421 -16.04 27.35 -0.16
CA GLY A 421 -14.96 26.38 -0.11
C GLY A 421 -15.24 25.06 -0.84
N GLU A 422 -14.22 24.20 -0.89
CA GLU A 422 -14.33 22.88 -1.52
C GLU A 422 -15.20 21.90 -0.73
N ILE A 423 -15.29 22.10 0.59
CA ILE A 423 -16.19 21.34 1.46
C ILE A 423 -17.41 22.20 1.71
N PRO A 424 -18.62 21.75 1.30
CA PRO A 424 -19.81 22.55 1.46
C PRO A 424 -20.17 22.72 2.93
N GLN A 425 -20.71 23.87 3.25
CA GLN A 425 -21.38 24.08 4.52
C GLN A 425 -22.80 23.53 4.40
N VAL A 426 -23.26 22.88 5.45
CA VAL A 426 -24.62 22.32 5.53
C VAL A 426 -25.33 22.92 6.73
N TYR A 427 -26.52 23.44 6.51
CA TYR A 427 -27.34 24.11 7.54
C TYR A 427 -28.70 23.42 7.69
#